data_d3bbaebba9f7549676b309de4ec8c8f7
#
_entry.id   d3bbaebba9f7549676b309de4ec8c8f7
#
_cell.length_a   1.000
_cell.length_b   1.000
_cell.length_c   1.000
_cell.angle_alpha   90.00
_cell.angle_beta   90.00
_cell.angle_gamma   90.00
#
_symmetry.space_group_name_H-M   'P 1'
#
loop_
_entity.id
_entity.type
_entity.pdbx_description
1 polymer ?
#
loop_
_entity_poly.entity_id
_entity_poly.type
_entity_poly.pdbx_seq_one_letter_code
_entity_poly.pdbx_strand_id
1 'polypeptide(L)'
;ARDALATAGCNTPAYQRIEIATANAATLSIPYPVVVKPLALSASRGVIRVNNDAEFAQALQRIDAILDKTGQQGQEREYLLVESYIDGAEYAVEGFIIDGRFQLLTIFDKPEPLTGPYFEETYYLTPSRLDESLKSQLVQEVERCCQAYGLTQGPVHAEARLDSNGAVLLELAARTIGGQCGQLIEFSLQQKLEELVINGMCGIMPDTRDKAESAGVLMIPITDHGILQRVEGLTAAMQTEFVRDIEIHISPGYELIPLPEGSSYLGFIFAQAPTFEQTYDALKSAYSKMRFVTRPRWELENLAV
;
A
#
# COMPACT_ATOMS: atom_id res chain seq x y z
N ALA A 1 -16.07 4.87 8.39
CA ALA A 1 -14.73 4.57 8.90
C ALA A 1 -14.14 5.78 9.62
N ARG A 2 -13.81 6.87 8.93
CA ARG A 2 -13.16 8.07 9.52
C ARG A 2 -13.92 8.67 10.69
N ASP A 3 -15.25 8.78 10.61
CA ASP A 3 -16.09 9.33 11.70
C ASP A 3 -15.93 8.52 13.00
N ALA A 4 -15.86 7.20 12.92
CA ALA A 4 -15.66 6.33 14.08
C ALA A 4 -14.30 6.57 14.74
N LEU A 5 -13.23 6.65 13.93
CA LEU A 5 -11.87 6.93 14.42
C LEU A 5 -11.78 8.32 15.06
N ALA A 6 -12.32 9.34 14.41
CA ALA A 6 -12.31 10.70 14.92
C ALA A 6 -13.10 10.82 16.25
N THR A 7 -14.27 10.17 16.35
CA THR A 7 -15.08 10.14 17.58
C THR A 7 -14.34 9.47 18.73
N ALA A 8 -13.53 8.45 18.44
CA ALA A 8 -12.70 7.75 19.44
C ALA A 8 -11.40 8.48 19.77
N GLY A 9 -11.11 9.61 19.13
CA GLY A 9 -9.88 10.38 19.34
C GLY A 9 -8.64 9.72 18.77
N CYS A 10 -8.77 8.86 17.76
CA CYS A 10 -7.65 8.30 17.02
C CYS A 10 -6.95 9.39 16.20
N ASN A 11 -5.63 9.30 16.08
CA ASN A 11 -4.85 10.24 15.28
C ASN A 11 -4.93 9.85 13.79
N THR A 12 -5.72 10.59 13.03
CA THR A 12 -5.96 10.38 11.59
C THR A 12 -5.85 11.70 10.84
N PRO A 13 -5.64 11.70 9.51
CA PRO A 13 -5.68 12.93 8.73
C PRO A 13 -7.00 13.68 8.96
N ALA A 14 -6.95 15.01 8.95
CA ALA A 14 -8.17 15.81 8.82
C ALA A 14 -8.85 15.40 7.50
N TYR A 15 -10.18 15.25 7.51
CA TYR A 15 -10.88 14.68 6.36
C TYR A 15 -12.20 15.40 6.06
N GLN A 16 -12.60 15.31 4.82
CA GLN A 16 -13.88 15.80 4.32
C GLN A 16 -14.42 14.82 3.27
N ARG A 17 -15.70 14.45 3.37
CA ARG A 17 -16.41 13.77 2.28
C ARG A 17 -17.02 14.80 1.36
N ILE A 18 -16.79 14.70 0.07
CA ILE A 18 -17.29 15.60 -0.96
C ILE A 18 -18.13 14.84 -1.99
N GLU A 19 -19.14 15.45 -2.53
CA GLU A 19 -19.95 14.92 -3.61
C GLU A 19 -19.31 15.31 -4.97
N ILE A 20 -19.03 14.34 -5.82
CA ILE A 20 -18.31 14.55 -7.09
C ILE A 20 -19.02 15.57 -7.98
N ALA A 21 -20.34 15.47 -8.11
CA ALA A 21 -21.14 16.31 -9.01
C ALA A 21 -21.07 17.80 -8.68
N THR A 22 -20.81 18.15 -7.42
CA THR A 22 -20.77 19.55 -6.93
C THR A 22 -19.37 19.98 -6.47
N ALA A 23 -18.42 19.06 -6.48
CA ALA A 23 -17.06 19.31 -5.98
C ALA A 23 -16.30 20.34 -6.83
N ASN A 24 -15.72 21.31 -6.14
CA ASN A 24 -14.77 22.28 -6.69
C ASN A 24 -13.86 22.78 -5.57
N ALA A 25 -12.83 23.56 -5.89
CA ALA A 25 -11.87 24.05 -4.90
C ALA A 25 -12.53 24.83 -3.74
N ALA A 26 -13.59 25.57 -4.00
CA ALA A 26 -14.31 26.34 -2.97
C ALA A 26 -15.10 25.45 -1.99
N THR A 27 -15.28 24.16 -2.27
CA THR A 27 -15.93 23.20 -1.36
C THR A 27 -14.96 22.63 -0.30
N LEU A 28 -13.64 22.86 -0.44
CA LEU A 28 -12.65 22.34 0.48
C LEU A 28 -12.59 23.16 1.77
N SER A 29 -12.66 22.48 2.90
CA SER A 29 -12.41 23.05 4.23
C SER A 29 -11.01 22.72 4.77
N ILE A 30 -10.25 21.90 4.05
CA ILE A 30 -8.91 21.44 4.42
C ILE A 30 -7.88 22.15 3.52
N PRO A 31 -6.81 22.75 4.09
CA PRO A 31 -5.79 23.41 3.30
C PRO A 31 -4.92 22.41 2.52
N TYR A 32 -4.41 22.84 1.37
CA TYR A 32 -3.41 22.07 0.62
C TYR A 32 -2.08 21.93 1.36
N PRO A 33 -1.34 20.82 1.13
CA PRO A 33 -1.66 19.72 0.21
C PRO A 33 -2.70 18.76 0.78
N VAL A 34 -3.55 18.21 -0.08
CA VAL A 34 -4.54 17.20 0.29
C VAL A 34 -4.41 15.95 -0.58
N VAL A 35 -4.97 14.83 -0.10
CA VAL A 35 -5.08 13.58 -0.84
C VAL A 35 -6.55 13.33 -1.14
N VAL A 36 -6.87 13.20 -2.43
CA VAL A 36 -8.21 12.88 -2.91
C VAL A 36 -8.26 11.39 -3.25
N LYS A 37 -9.25 10.67 -2.73
CA LYS A 37 -9.35 9.23 -2.95
C LYS A 37 -10.80 8.74 -3.06
N PRO A 38 -11.06 7.67 -3.84
CA PRO A 38 -12.33 6.98 -3.87
C PRO A 38 -12.70 6.41 -2.50
N LEU A 39 -14.00 6.20 -2.23
CA LEU A 39 -14.46 5.50 -1.02
C LEU A 39 -14.25 3.99 -1.10
N ALA A 40 -14.24 3.42 -2.30
CA ALA A 40 -13.89 2.05 -2.62
C ALA A 40 -12.64 2.05 -3.51
N LEU A 41 -12.18 0.92 -3.91
CA LEU A 41 -10.95 0.60 -4.61
C LEU A 41 -9.78 0.29 -3.66
N SER A 42 -8.75 -0.35 -4.21
CA SER A 42 -7.56 -0.81 -3.49
C SER A 42 -6.30 -0.57 -4.31
N ALA A 43 -5.13 -0.88 -3.74
CA ALA A 43 -3.82 -0.73 -4.37
C ALA A 43 -3.57 0.69 -4.89
N SER A 44 -3.86 1.69 -4.08
CA SER A 44 -3.69 3.13 -4.36
C SER A 44 -4.39 3.64 -5.62
N ARG A 45 -5.31 2.85 -6.20
CA ARG A 45 -6.04 3.21 -7.41
C ARG A 45 -6.93 4.44 -7.17
N GLY A 46 -6.71 5.49 -7.95
CA GLY A 46 -7.46 6.75 -7.82
C GLY A 46 -7.04 7.59 -6.61
N VAL A 47 -5.98 7.24 -5.88
CA VAL A 47 -5.45 8.03 -4.77
C VAL A 47 -4.48 9.07 -5.32
N ILE A 48 -4.81 10.36 -5.18
CA ILE A 48 -4.07 11.45 -5.81
C ILE A 48 -3.78 12.56 -4.79
N ARG A 49 -2.50 12.90 -4.60
CA ARG A 49 -2.09 14.11 -3.88
C ARG A 49 -2.22 15.31 -4.81
N VAL A 50 -2.80 16.38 -4.29
CA VAL A 50 -2.97 17.64 -4.98
C VAL A 50 -2.50 18.80 -4.10
N ASN A 51 -1.89 19.81 -4.71
CA ASN A 51 -1.24 20.91 -4.00
C ASN A 51 -1.91 22.27 -4.25
N ASN A 52 -2.89 22.34 -5.15
CA ASN A 52 -3.60 23.55 -5.52
C ASN A 52 -4.92 23.23 -6.23
N ASP A 53 -5.72 24.27 -6.49
CA ASP A 53 -7.05 24.19 -7.10
C ASP A 53 -7.05 23.57 -8.51
N ALA A 54 -6.02 23.84 -9.31
CA ALA A 54 -5.93 23.30 -10.66
C ALA A 54 -5.68 21.80 -10.65
N GLU A 55 -4.76 21.34 -9.79
CA GLU A 55 -4.50 19.90 -9.58
C GLU A 55 -5.73 19.20 -8.99
N PHE A 56 -6.47 19.88 -8.10
CA PHE A 56 -7.70 19.32 -7.52
C PHE A 56 -8.76 19.08 -8.61
N ALA A 57 -8.99 20.06 -9.49
CA ALA A 57 -9.93 19.91 -10.60
C ALA A 57 -9.55 18.77 -11.56
N GLN A 58 -8.25 18.61 -11.86
CA GLN A 58 -7.74 17.50 -12.68
C GLN A 58 -7.93 16.16 -11.99
N ALA A 59 -7.65 16.08 -10.69
CA ALA A 59 -7.83 14.86 -9.90
C ALA A 59 -9.31 14.42 -9.88
N LEU A 60 -10.25 15.35 -9.70
CA LEU A 60 -11.69 15.04 -9.74
C LEU A 60 -12.09 14.41 -11.07
N GLN A 61 -11.71 15.01 -12.21
CA GLN A 61 -12.02 14.50 -13.54
C GLN A 61 -11.41 13.09 -13.75
N ARG A 62 -10.18 12.90 -13.29
CA ARG A 62 -9.46 11.63 -13.44
C ARG A 62 -10.09 10.53 -12.61
N ILE A 63 -10.41 10.80 -11.33
CA ILE A 63 -11.06 9.83 -10.45
C ILE A 63 -12.47 9.51 -10.95
N ASP A 64 -13.23 10.49 -11.42
CA ASP A 64 -14.54 10.30 -12.00
C ASP A 64 -14.50 9.27 -13.15
N ALA A 65 -13.55 9.44 -14.09
CA ALA A 65 -13.33 8.49 -15.19
C ALA A 65 -12.88 7.09 -14.71
N ILE A 66 -12.09 7.00 -13.62
CA ILE A 66 -11.70 5.71 -13.02
C ILE A 66 -12.93 5.01 -12.45
N LEU A 67 -13.78 5.73 -11.72
CA LEU A 67 -14.99 5.19 -11.10
C LEU A 67 -15.98 4.69 -12.15
N ASP A 68 -16.14 5.38 -13.27
CA ASP A 68 -16.96 4.93 -14.39
C ASP A 68 -16.44 3.62 -14.97
N LYS A 69 -15.12 3.53 -15.24
CA LYS A 69 -14.51 2.32 -15.80
C LYS A 69 -14.55 1.13 -14.83
N THR A 70 -14.59 1.37 -13.52
CA THR A 70 -14.64 0.30 -12.51
C THR A 70 -16.05 -0.11 -12.14
N GLY A 71 -17.07 0.56 -12.67
CA GLY A 71 -18.48 0.21 -12.46
C GLY A 71 -18.96 0.47 -11.04
N GLN A 72 -18.36 1.43 -10.33
CA GLN A 72 -18.79 1.81 -8.98
C GLN A 72 -20.21 2.40 -9.01
N GLN A 73 -20.98 2.19 -7.95
CA GLN A 73 -22.38 2.62 -7.84
C GLN A 73 -22.69 3.20 -6.47
N GLY A 74 -23.79 3.96 -6.38
CA GLY A 74 -24.26 4.56 -5.13
C GLY A 74 -23.22 5.46 -4.50
N GLN A 75 -23.06 5.40 -3.19
CA GLN A 75 -22.15 6.28 -2.44
C GLN A 75 -20.68 6.16 -2.89
N GLU A 76 -20.27 5.00 -3.35
CA GLU A 76 -18.90 4.76 -3.85
C GLU A 76 -18.66 5.45 -5.20
N ARG A 77 -19.71 5.74 -5.96
CA ARG A 77 -19.65 6.48 -7.21
C ARG A 77 -19.88 7.98 -7.01
N GLU A 78 -20.69 8.36 -6.03
CA GLU A 78 -21.15 9.73 -5.82
C GLU A 78 -20.20 10.57 -4.97
N TYR A 79 -19.43 9.93 -4.08
CA TYR A 79 -18.61 10.64 -3.10
C TYR A 79 -17.14 10.26 -3.15
N LEU A 80 -16.30 11.24 -2.79
CA LEU A 80 -14.87 11.06 -2.55
C LEU A 80 -14.53 11.43 -1.11
N LEU A 81 -13.43 10.90 -0.64
CA LEU A 81 -12.78 11.32 0.59
C LEU A 81 -11.60 12.24 0.24
N VAL A 82 -11.55 13.40 0.87
CA VAL A 82 -10.40 14.31 0.83
C VAL A 82 -9.77 14.33 2.20
N GLU A 83 -8.47 14.13 2.27
CA GLU A 83 -7.71 14.09 3.51
C GLU A 83 -6.54 15.06 3.47
N SER A 84 -6.15 15.62 4.61
CA SER A 84 -4.87 16.33 4.68
C SER A 84 -3.73 15.38 4.33
N TYR A 85 -2.77 15.86 3.52
CA TYR A 85 -1.55 15.10 3.31
C TYR A 85 -0.72 15.06 4.59
N ILE A 86 -0.36 13.88 5.04
CA ILE A 86 0.51 13.68 6.19
C ILE A 86 1.93 13.45 5.65
N ASP A 87 2.86 14.28 6.05
CA ASP A 87 4.27 14.08 5.77
C ASP A 87 4.87 13.02 6.72
N GLY A 88 6.03 12.46 6.36
CA GLY A 88 6.73 11.48 7.17
C GLY A 88 6.87 10.11 6.52
N ALA A 89 7.66 9.27 7.17
CA ALA A 89 7.88 7.89 6.74
C ALA A 89 6.65 7.03 6.99
N GLU A 90 6.35 6.13 6.05
CA GLU A 90 5.19 5.26 6.09
C GLU A 90 5.58 3.83 6.46
N TYR A 91 4.73 3.20 7.26
CA TYR A 91 4.91 1.85 7.78
C TYR A 91 3.62 1.05 7.61
N ALA A 92 3.77 -0.26 7.33
CA ALA A 92 2.67 -1.20 7.43
C ALA A 92 2.82 -2.00 8.73
N VAL A 93 1.74 -2.11 9.49
CA VAL A 93 1.69 -2.79 10.78
C VAL A 93 0.75 -3.98 10.66
N GLU A 94 1.29 -5.16 10.82
CA GLU A 94 0.55 -6.42 10.75
C GLU A 94 0.39 -7.05 12.12
N GLY A 95 -0.79 -7.55 12.39
CA GLY A 95 -1.06 -8.23 13.64
C GLY A 95 -2.41 -8.95 13.69
N PHE A 96 -2.77 -9.37 14.88
CA PHE A 96 -4.03 -10.03 15.17
C PHE A 96 -4.73 -9.36 16.35
N ILE A 97 -6.06 -9.32 16.29
CA ILE A 97 -6.87 -9.07 17.47
C ILE A 97 -7.25 -10.43 18.07
N ILE A 98 -6.93 -10.62 19.34
CA ILE A 98 -7.33 -11.78 20.14
C ILE A 98 -7.97 -11.24 21.42
N ASP A 99 -9.23 -11.61 21.67
CA ASP A 99 -10.00 -11.14 22.83
C ASP A 99 -9.97 -9.60 23.00
N GLY A 100 -10.06 -8.88 21.87
CA GLY A 100 -10.08 -7.42 21.84
C GLY A 100 -8.72 -6.74 22.05
N ARG A 101 -7.63 -7.49 22.11
CA ARG A 101 -6.26 -6.96 22.25
C ARG A 101 -5.46 -7.15 20.99
N PHE A 102 -4.78 -6.11 20.55
CA PHE A 102 -3.90 -6.18 19.39
C PHE A 102 -2.58 -6.87 19.75
N GLN A 103 -2.23 -7.85 18.95
CA GLN A 103 -0.96 -8.60 19.02
C GLN A 103 -0.17 -8.29 17.75
N LEU A 104 0.95 -7.62 17.90
CA LEU A 104 1.84 -7.30 16.80
C LEU A 104 2.45 -8.59 16.22
N LEU A 105 2.36 -8.75 14.91
CA LEU A 105 3.05 -9.78 14.15
C LEU A 105 4.38 -9.24 13.60
N THR A 106 4.34 -8.15 12.85
CA THR A 106 5.53 -7.46 12.32
C THR A 106 5.20 -6.03 11.91
N ILE A 107 6.24 -5.21 11.73
CA ILE A 107 6.17 -3.90 11.08
C ILE A 107 7.06 -3.95 9.84
N PHE A 108 6.51 -3.50 8.71
CA PHE A 108 7.26 -3.30 7.47
C PHE A 108 7.65 -1.84 7.31
N ASP A 109 8.93 -1.62 7.04
CA ASP A 109 9.42 -0.32 6.56
C ASP A 109 9.13 -0.18 5.06
N LYS A 110 8.68 1.01 4.65
CA LYS A 110 8.59 1.44 3.24
C LYS A 110 9.71 2.47 3.00
N PRO A 111 10.92 2.03 2.57
CA PRO A 111 12.09 2.91 2.55
C PRO A 111 12.05 4.01 1.50
N GLU A 112 11.28 3.83 0.43
CA GLU A 112 11.12 4.84 -0.61
C GLU A 112 10.04 5.86 -0.19
N PRO A 113 10.31 7.18 -0.32
CA PRO A 113 9.37 8.21 0.07
C PRO A 113 8.10 8.19 -0.79
N LEU A 114 6.93 8.05 -0.16
CA LEU A 114 5.63 8.10 -0.82
C LEU A 114 5.09 9.55 -0.80
N THR A 115 5.68 10.41 -1.63
CA THR A 115 5.36 11.84 -1.65
C THR A 115 4.28 12.26 -2.66
N GLY A 116 3.89 11.35 -3.56
CA GLY A 116 2.90 11.62 -4.60
C GLY A 116 3.52 12.13 -5.92
N PRO A 117 2.72 12.50 -6.91
CA PRO A 117 1.26 12.66 -6.85
C PRO A 117 0.48 11.35 -6.67
N TYR A 118 1.03 10.20 -7.04
CA TYR A 118 0.45 8.87 -6.83
C TYR A 118 1.29 8.12 -5.81
N PHE A 119 0.68 7.24 -5.04
CA PHE A 119 1.33 6.53 -3.95
C PHE A 119 1.56 5.08 -4.36
N GLU A 120 2.56 4.86 -5.22
CA GLU A 120 2.93 3.53 -5.69
C GLU A 120 3.87 2.86 -4.68
N GLU A 121 3.36 1.88 -4.00
CA GLU A 121 4.12 1.11 -3.02
C GLU A 121 5.05 0.16 -3.74
N THR A 122 6.33 0.26 -3.47
CA THR A 122 7.35 -0.55 -4.16
C THR A 122 8.09 -1.49 -3.23
N TYR A 123 8.64 -1.00 -2.13
CA TYR A 123 9.47 -1.80 -1.24
C TYR A 123 8.81 -1.98 0.13
N TYR A 124 8.82 -3.22 0.60
CA TYR A 124 8.49 -3.57 1.98
C TYR A 124 9.61 -4.41 2.57
N LEU A 125 10.12 -4.02 3.72
CA LEU A 125 11.20 -4.72 4.42
C LEU A 125 10.85 -4.92 5.90
N THR A 126 11.24 -6.06 6.44
CA THR A 126 11.08 -6.44 7.85
C THR A 126 12.37 -7.14 8.34
N PRO A 127 12.70 -7.09 9.65
CA PRO A 127 12.06 -6.33 10.71
C PRO A 127 12.28 -4.82 10.56
N SER A 128 11.36 -4.02 11.09
CA SER A 128 11.48 -2.57 11.05
C SER A 128 12.70 -2.05 11.81
N ARG A 129 13.36 -1.02 11.25
CA ARG A 129 14.49 -0.32 11.87
C ARG A 129 14.09 0.75 12.89
N LEU A 130 12.80 0.95 13.12
CA LEU A 130 12.32 1.86 14.14
C LEU A 130 12.86 1.47 15.52
N ASP A 131 13.16 2.47 16.35
CA ASP A 131 13.41 2.24 17.74
C ASP A 131 12.14 1.77 18.48
N GLU A 132 12.30 1.16 19.65
CA GLU A 132 11.20 0.56 20.39
C GLU A 132 10.15 1.59 20.85
N SER A 133 10.53 2.87 21.02
CA SER A 133 9.60 3.94 21.38
C SER A 133 8.65 4.25 20.22
N LEU A 134 9.18 4.38 19.01
CA LEU A 134 8.38 4.63 17.79
C LEU A 134 7.53 3.42 17.39
N LYS A 135 8.07 2.19 17.52
CA LYS A 135 7.27 0.96 17.36
C LYS A 135 6.09 0.94 18.31
N SER A 136 6.35 1.25 19.60
CA SER A 136 5.28 1.29 20.61
C SER A 136 4.22 2.34 20.29
N GLN A 137 4.58 3.50 19.78
CA GLN A 137 3.62 4.52 19.35
C GLN A 137 2.73 4.03 18.20
N LEU A 138 3.32 3.41 17.17
CA LEU A 138 2.56 2.81 16.05
C LEU A 138 1.58 1.76 16.55
N VAL A 139 2.07 0.82 17.36
CA VAL A 139 1.25 -0.29 17.88
C VAL A 139 0.09 0.22 18.73
N GLN A 140 0.34 1.18 19.63
CA GLN A 140 -0.69 1.77 20.48
C GLN A 140 -1.77 2.50 19.67
N GLU A 141 -1.37 3.23 18.61
CA GLU A 141 -2.33 3.92 17.75
C GLU A 141 -3.17 2.92 16.95
N VAL A 142 -2.55 1.87 16.37
CA VAL A 142 -3.27 0.80 15.68
C VAL A 142 -4.25 0.09 16.62
N GLU A 143 -3.84 -0.25 17.84
CA GLU A 143 -4.72 -0.88 18.83
C GLU A 143 -5.92 0.00 19.18
N ARG A 144 -5.70 1.31 19.40
CA ARG A 144 -6.78 2.28 19.64
C ARG A 144 -7.78 2.31 18.48
N CYS A 145 -7.27 2.32 17.25
CA CYS A 145 -8.11 2.32 16.06
C CYS A 145 -8.89 1.01 15.89
N CYS A 146 -8.29 -0.13 16.21
CA CYS A 146 -8.99 -1.42 16.24
C CYS A 146 -10.13 -1.42 17.25
N GLN A 147 -9.91 -0.88 18.44
CA GLN A 147 -10.96 -0.73 19.48
C GLN A 147 -12.08 0.22 19.01
N ALA A 148 -11.73 1.33 18.33
CA ALA A 148 -12.70 2.26 17.77
C ALA A 148 -13.61 1.63 16.70
N TYR A 149 -13.10 0.65 15.96
CA TYR A 149 -13.88 -0.15 15.01
C TYR A 149 -14.63 -1.33 15.65
N GLY A 150 -14.43 -1.58 16.96
CA GLY A 150 -15.03 -2.70 17.65
C GLY A 150 -14.48 -4.05 17.21
N LEU A 151 -13.24 -4.11 16.73
CA LEU A 151 -12.61 -5.36 16.33
C LEU A 151 -12.26 -6.18 17.57
N THR A 152 -12.71 -7.42 17.62
CA THR A 152 -12.51 -8.32 18.77
C THR A 152 -11.69 -9.54 18.44
N GLN A 153 -11.62 -9.95 17.16
CA GLN A 153 -10.94 -11.14 16.70
C GLN A 153 -10.52 -11.01 15.24
N GLY A 154 -9.36 -11.56 14.88
CA GLY A 154 -8.91 -11.73 13.50
C GLY A 154 -7.70 -10.91 13.10
N PRO A 155 -7.23 -11.08 11.86
CA PRO A 155 -6.06 -10.38 11.35
C PRO A 155 -6.36 -8.89 11.12
N VAL A 156 -5.32 -8.08 11.25
CA VAL A 156 -5.35 -6.63 11.02
C VAL A 156 -4.14 -6.23 10.20
N HIS A 157 -4.42 -5.50 9.13
CA HIS A 157 -3.46 -4.72 8.36
C HIS A 157 -3.71 -3.24 8.59
N ALA A 158 -2.68 -2.49 8.96
CA ALA A 158 -2.78 -1.05 9.14
C ALA A 158 -1.62 -0.35 8.46
N GLU A 159 -1.89 0.84 7.90
CA GLU A 159 -0.88 1.74 7.35
C GLU A 159 -0.89 3.04 8.12
N ALA A 160 0.28 3.48 8.54
CA ALA A 160 0.45 4.70 9.31
C ALA A 160 1.72 5.43 8.91
N ARG A 161 1.70 6.76 9.06
CA ARG A 161 2.91 7.59 8.97
C ARG A 161 3.34 8.06 10.35
N LEU A 162 4.64 8.20 10.49
CA LEU A 162 5.23 8.88 11.64
C LEU A 162 5.60 10.31 11.23
N ASP A 163 4.89 11.28 11.78
CA ASP A 163 5.21 12.70 11.67
C ASP A 163 5.81 13.25 12.97
N SER A 164 6.02 14.57 13.05
CA SER A 164 6.54 15.22 14.24
C SER A 164 5.65 15.11 15.49
N ASN A 165 4.37 14.72 15.32
CA ASN A 165 3.37 14.61 16.38
C ASN A 165 3.09 13.15 16.78
N GLY A 166 3.72 12.19 16.11
CA GLY A 166 3.60 10.76 16.36
C GLY A 166 2.99 9.96 15.22
N ALA A 167 2.38 8.82 15.55
CA ALA A 167 1.75 7.94 14.58
C ALA A 167 0.40 8.49 14.11
N VAL A 168 0.22 8.59 12.78
CA VAL A 168 -1.03 9.01 12.13
C VAL A 168 -1.54 7.86 11.27
N LEU A 169 -2.71 7.30 11.58
CA LEU A 169 -3.29 6.18 10.85
C LEU A 169 -3.83 6.63 9.49
N LEU A 170 -3.34 6.02 8.40
CA LEU A 170 -3.82 6.25 7.04
C LEU A 170 -4.91 5.25 6.62
N GLU A 171 -4.73 3.97 6.96
CA GLU A 171 -5.66 2.90 6.63
C GLU A 171 -5.66 1.83 7.73
N LEU A 172 -6.82 1.18 7.93
CA LEU A 172 -6.95 -0.01 8.77
C LEU A 172 -7.98 -0.94 8.16
N ALA A 173 -7.55 -2.18 7.95
CA ALA A 173 -8.35 -3.23 7.36
C ALA A 173 -8.37 -4.49 8.24
N ALA A 174 -9.55 -5.07 8.45
CA ALA A 174 -9.73 -6.34 9.18
C ALA A 174 -9.43 -7.54 8.27
N ARG A 175 -8.21 -7.59 7.75
CA ARG A 175 -7.67 -8.62 6.86
C ARG A 175 -6.15 -8.66 6.98
N THR A 176 -5.53 -9.66 6.36
CA THR A 176 -4.07 -9.71 6.17
C THR A 176 -3.58 -8.76 5.09
N ILE A 177 -2.29 -8.42 5.13
CA ILE A 177 -1.61 -7.64 4.09
C ILE A 177 -1.70 -8.30 2.72
N GLY A 178 -1.71 -7.46 1.67
CA GLY A 178 -1.61 -7.87 0.28
C GLY A 178 -0.16 -7.88 -0.25
N GLY A 179 0.00 -7.70 -1.57
CA GLY A 179 1.29 -7.47 -2.23
C GLY A 179 2.32 -8.58 -2.02
N GLN A 180 1.90 -9.83 -1.80
CA GLN A 180 2.77 -10.98 -1.52
C GLN A 180 3.63 -10.83 -0.25
N CYS A 181 3.35 -9.84 0.61
CA CYS A 181 4.10 -9.63 1.86
C CYS A 181 3.96 -10.78 2.86
N GLY A 182 2.98 -11.66 2.67
CA GLY A 182 2.87 -12.92 3.43
C GLY A 182 4.12 -13.79 3.34
N GLN A 183 4.83 -13.80 2.20
CA GLN A 183 6.09 -14.52 2.04
C GLN A 183 7.21 -13.94 2.93
N LEU A 184 7.22 -12.63 3.16
CA LEU A 184 8.20 -12.01 4.07
C LEU A 184 7.98 -12.45 5.51
N ILE A 185 6.73 -12.62 5.91
CA ILE A 185 6.36 -13.15 7.22
C ILE A 185 6.83 -14.58 7.34
N GLU A 186 6.65 -15.41 6.29
CA GLU A 186 7.16 -16.78 6.24
C GLU A 186 8.70 -16.82 6.36
N PHE A 187 9.42 -15.95 5.66
CA PHE A 187 10.88 -15.86 5.78
C PHE A 187 11.33 -15.46 7.20
N SER A 188 10.64 -14.48 7.80
CA SER A 188 10.99 -13.93 9.10
C SER A 188 10.63 -14.86 10.26
N LEU A 189 9.42 -15.45 10.25
CA LEU A 189 8.88 -16.24 11.34
C LEU A 189 8.97 -17.75 11.10
N GLN A 190 9.29 -18.18 9.86
CA GLN A 190 9.29 -19.58 9.42
C GLN A 190 7.91 -20.27 9.63
N GLN A 191 6.84 -19.50 9.53
CA GLN A 191 5.46 -19.94 9.59
C GLN A 191 4.67 -19.26 8.48
N LYS A 192 3.78 -20.00 7.83
CA LYS A 192 2.91 -19.42 6.79
C LYS A 192 1.91 -18.46 7.40
N LEU A 193 1.62 -17.36 6.70
CA LEU A 193 0.65 -16.37 7.17
C LEU A 193 -0.72 -16.99 7.41
N GLU A 194 -1.16 -17.92 6.55
CA GLU A 194 -2.43 -18.61 6.69
C GLU A 194 -2.48 -19.48 7.95
N GLU A 195 -1.38 -20.15 8.29
CA GLU A 195 -1.25 -20.92 9.52
C GLU A 195 -1.31 -20.03 10.76
N LEU A 196 -0.63 -18.87 10.71
CA LEU A 196 -0.69 -17.87 11.78
C LEU A 196 -2.12 -17.34 11.98
N VAL A 197 -2.85 -17.08 10.87
CA VAL A 197 -4.26 -16.65 10.94
C VAL A 197 -5.13 -17.72 11.58
N ILE A 198 -5.02 -18.98 11.14
CA ILE A 198 -5.82 -20.08 11.68
C ILE A 198 -5.52 -20.28 13.17
N ASN A 199 -4.26 -20.31 13.56
CA ASN A 199 -3.83 -20.44 14.94
C ASN A 199 -4.35 -19.29 15.81
N GLY A 200 -4.21 -18.03 15.35
CA GLY A 200 -4.73 -16.85 16.03
C GLY A 200 -6.26 -16.90 16.22
N MET A 201 -6.99 -17.35 15.19
CA MET A 201 -8.45 -17.53 15.30
C MET A 201 -8.84 -18.65 16.27
N CYS A 202 -7.95 -19.61 16.53
CA CYS A 202 -8.11 -20.65 17.55
C CYS A 202 -7.61 -20.23 18.94
N GLY A 203 -7.15 -18.97 19.11
CA GLY A 203 -6.58 -18.46 20.35
C GLY A 203 -5.15 -18.95 20.63
N ILE A 204 -4.48 -19.51 19.63
CA ILE A 204 -3.08 -19.95 19.72
C ILE A 204 -2.21 -18.77 19.30
N MET A 205 -1.43 -18.25 20.27
CA MET A 205 -0.53 -17.13 20.01
C MET A 205 0.65 -17.56 19.15
N PRO A 206 0.96 -16.86 18.05
CA PRO A 206 2.16 -17.11 17.29
C PRO A 206 3.41 -16.70 18.08
N ASP A 207 4.52 -17.40 17.87
CA ASP A 207 5.82 -16.94 18.32
C ASP A 207 6.32 -15.85 17.35
N THR A 208 6.15 -14.60 17.73
CA THR A 208 6.49 -13.43 16.92
C THR A 208 7.93 -12.94 17.11
N ARG A 209 8.79 -13.73 17.79
CA ARG A 209 10.19 -13.34 17.94
C ARG A 209 10.88 -13.35 16.60
N ASP A 210 11.32 -12.18 16.15
CA ASP A 210 12.07 -12.00 14.90
C ASP A 210 13.31 -12.90 14.90
N LYS A 211 13.44 -13.71 13.88
CA LYS A 211 14.70 -14.39 13.59
C LYS A 211 15.57 -13.38 12.85
N ALA A 212 16.83 -13.28 13.25
CA ALA A 212 17.78 -12.20 13.04
C ALA A 212 18.05 -11.72 11.58
N GLU A 213 17.42 -12.30 10.57
CA GLU A 213 17.63 -11.93 9.17
C GLU A 213 16.54 -10.98 8.67
N SER A 214 16.95 -10.02 7.83
CA SER A 214 16.02 -9.12 7.14
C SER A 214 15.44 -9.78 5.89
N ALA A 215 14.15 -9.60 5.66
CA ALA A 215 13.44 -10.01 4.47
C ALA A 215 12.80 -8.80 3.78
N GLY A 216 12.73 -8.82 2.46
CA GLY A 216 12.13 -7.73 1.70
C GLY A 216 11.50 -8.19 0.40
N VAL A 217 10.53 -7.43 -0.06
CA VAL A 217 9.93 -7.55 -1.40
C VAL A 217 10.03 -6.23 -2.13
N LEU A 218 10.32 -6.30 -3.42
CA LEU A 218 10.04 -5.25 -4.38
C LEU A 218 8.81 -5.64 -5.19
N MET A 219 7.75 -4.88 -5.07
CA MET A 219 6.60 -4.92 -5.98
C MET A 219 6.99 -4.14 -7.23
N ILE A 220 7.22 -4.82 -8.36
CA ILE A 220 7.73 -4.21 -9.58
C ILE A 220 6.68 -3.29 -10.18
N PRO A 221 6.90 -1.95 -10.19
CA PRO A 221 5.89 -0.99 -10.61
C PRO A 221 5.64 -1.03 -12.13
N ILE A 222 4.44 -0.59 -12.52
CA ILE A 222 4.11 -0.28 -13.92
C ILE A 222 4.27 1.22 -14.10
N THR A 223 5.39 1.64 -14.71
CA THR A 223 5.72 3.07 -14.88
C THR A 223 5.13 3.69 -16.13
N ASP A 224 4.87 2.89 -17.17
CA ASP A 224 4.46 3.38 -18.48
C ASP A 224 3.30 2.57 -19.07
N HIS A 225 2.42 3.27 -19.79
CA HIS A 225 1.39 2.61 -20.58
C HIS A 225 1.99 1.83 -21.75
N GLY A 226 1.44 0.66 -22.03
CA GLY A 226 1.87 -0.14 -23.17
C GLY A 226 1.35 -1.57 -23.13
N ILE A 227 1.82 -2.38 -24.06
CA ILE A 227 1.56 -3.82 -24.08
C ILE A 227 2.88 -4.54 -23.85
N LEU A 228 2.95 -5.33 -22.78
CA LEU A 228 4.15 -6.11 -22.44
C LEU A 228 4.47 -7.09 -23.59
N GLN A 229 5.70 -7.07 -24.08
CA GLN A 229 6.17 -8.02 -25.09
C GLN A 229 6.98 -9.16 -24.47
N ARG A 230 7.91 -8.85 -23.60
CA ARG A 230 8.76 -9.80 -22.89
C ARG A 230 9.48 -9.14 -21.72
N VAL A 231 9.99 -9.96 -20.82
CA VAL A 231 10.88 -9.57 -19.73
C VAL A 231 12.26 -10.14 -20.02
N GLU A 232 13.26 -9.30 -20.02
CA GLU A 232 14.67 -9.65 -20.22
C GLU A 232 15.44 -9.56 -18.90
N GLY A 233 16.54 -10.31 -18.76
CA GLY A 233 17.43 -10.23 -17.61
C GLY A 233 17.04 -11.06 -16.38
N LEU A 234 15.93 -11.81 -16.41
CA LEU A 234 15.44 -12.63 -15.28
C LEU A 234 16.53 -13.53 -14.70
N THR A 235 17.27 -14.26 -15.54
CA THR A 235 18.32 -15.17 -15.06
C THR A 235 19.44 -14.42 -14.34
N ALA A 236 19.84 -13.26 -14.84
CA ALA A 236 20.86 -12.44 -14.19
C ALA A 236 20.35 -11.81 -12.88
N ALA A 237 19.08 -11.45 -12.83
CA ALA A 237 18.42 -10.94 -11.62
C ALA A 237 18.34 -12.03 -10.54
N MET A 238 17.91 -13.25 -10.91
CA MET A 238 17.86 -14.41 -9.99
C MET A 238 19.23 -14.81 -9.42
N GLN A 239 20.32 -14.53 -10.14
CA GLN A 239 21.67 -14.79 -9.68
C GLN A 239 22.24 -13.69 -8.79
N THR A 240 21.46 -12.68 -8.45
CA THR A 240 21.87 -11.65 -7.49
C THR A 240 21.94 -12.27 -6.09
N GLU A 241 23.03 -12.01 -5.37
CA GLU A 241 23.21 -12.50 -4.01
C GLU A 241 22.03 -12.05 -3.12
N PHE A 242 21.57 -12.92 -2.22
CA PHE A 242 20.44 -12.73 -1.34
C PHE A 242 19.03 -12.70 -2.00
N VAL A 243 18.91 -12.69 -3.33
CA VAL A 243 17.60 -12.88 -3.98
C VAL A 243 17.12 -14.31 -3.76
N ARG A 244 15.89 -14.45 -3.34
CA ARG A 244 15.22 -15.73 -3.05
C ARG A 244 14.32 -16.18 -4.17
N ASP A 245 13.55 -15.25 -4.74
CA ASP A 245 12.63 -15.53 -5.84
C ASP A 245 12.30 -14.28 -6.66
N ILE A 246 11.86 -14.48 -7.90
CA ILE A 246 11.32 -13.46 -8.80
C ILE A 246 10.10 -14.01 -9.52
N GLU A 247 8.96 -13.39 -9.28
CA GLU A 247 7.69 -13.75 -9.90
C GLU A 247 7.25 -12.69 -10.91
N ILE A 248 6.87 -13.07 -12.11
CA ILE A 248 6.28 -12.19 -13.11
C ILE A 248 4.80 -12.53 -13.23
N HIS A 249 3.94 -11.60 -12.87
CA HIS A 249 2.49 -11.81 -12.80
C HIS A 249 1.75 -11.37 -14.07
N ILE A 250 2.34 -10.48 -14.87
CA ILE A 250 1.74 -10.01 -16.12
C ILE A 250 2.39 -10.75 -17.29
N SER A 251 1.57 -11.45 -18.05
CA SER A 251 2.01 -12.21 -19.23
C SER A 251 2.23 -11.30 -20.44
N PRO A 252 3.14 -11.66 -21.38
CA PRO A 252 3.24 -10.98 -22.67
C PRO A 252 1.88 -10.89 -23.39
N GLY A 253 1.64 -9.74 -24.01
CA GLY A 253 0.37 -9.43 -24.68
C GLY A 253 -0.64 -8.66 -23.82
N TYR A 254 -0.45 -8.58 -22.50
CA TYR A 254 -1.33 -7.81 -21.62
C TYR A 254 -0.97 -6.33 -21.59
N GLU A 255 -1.99 -5.50 -21.40
CA GLU A 255 -1.88 -4.06 -21.27
C GLU A 255 -1.33 -3.69 -19.90
N LEU A 256 -0.35 -2.80 -19.88
CA LEU A 256 0.22 -2.19 -18.70
C LEU A 256 -0.45 -0.84 -18.47
N ILE A 257 -1.02 -0.66 -17.28
CA ILE A 257 -1.74 0.54 -16.89
C ILE A 257 -1.13 1.03 -15.56
N PRO A 258 -0.37 2.16 -15.58
CA PRO A 258 0.21 2.72 -14.37
C PRO A 258 -0.84 3.36 -13.45
N LEU A 259 -0.45 3.71 -12.23
CA LEU A 259 -1.25 4.54 -11.34
C LEU A 259 -1.50 5.93 -11.96
N PRO A 260 -2.63 6.53 -11.66
CA PRO A 260 -3.68 6.11 -10.71
C PRO A 260 -4.78 5.24 -11.34
N GLU A 261 -4.76 4.94 -12.64
CA GLU A 261 -5.76 4.11 -13.32
C GLU A 261 -5.54 2.61 -13.07
N GLY A 262 -4.28 2.19 -12.96
CA GLY A 262 -3.88 0.81 -12.68
C GLY A 262 -4.04 0.43 -11.22
N SER A 263 -3.90 -0.87 -10.95
CA SER A 263 -3.91 -1.45 -9.59
C SER A 263 -3.08 -2.74 -9.54
N SER A 264 -2.16 -2.91 -10.47
CA SER A 264 -1.39 -4.16 -10.63
C SER A 264 0.10 -3.86 -10.65
N TYR A 265 0.89 -4.86 -10.30
CA TYR A 265 2.34 -4.87 -10.42
C TYR A 265 2.77 -5.80 -11.54
N LEU A 266 3.91 -5.53 -12.17
CA LEU A 266 4.50 -6.44 -13.17
C LEU A 266 4.87 -7.79 -12.57
N GLY A 267 5.26 -7.79 -11.31
CA GLY A 267 5.70 -8.96 -10.56
C GLY A 267 6.32 -8.58 -9.24
N PHE A 268 7.07 -9.50 -8.65
CA PHE A 268 7.67 -9.35 -7.33
C PHE A 268 9.10 -9.89 -7.32
N ILE A 269 9.99 -9.23 -6.60
CA ILE A 269 11.34 -9.72 -6.29
C ILE A 269 11.44 -9.89 -4.80
N PHE A 270 11.84 -11.06 -4.32
CA PHE A 270 12.04 -11.36 -2.91
C PHE A 270 13.50 -11.51 -2.58
N ALA A 271 13.92 -10.92 -1.45
CA ALA A 271 15.28 -11.05 -0.94
C ALA A 271 15.29 -11.30 0.57
N GLN A 272 16.33 -11.99 1.03
CA GLN A 272 16.59 -12.24 2.46
C GLN A 272 18.09 -12.20 2.70
N ALA A 273 18.52 -11.35 3.61
CA ALA A 273 19.93 -11.13 3.93
C ALA A 273 20.14 -10.88 5.44
N PRO A 274 21.38 -10.96 5.95
CA PRO A 274 21.67 -10.68 7.35
C PRO A 274 21.28 -9.28 7.83
N THR A 275 21.30 -8.26 6.94
CA THR A 275 20.95 -6.87 7.31
C THR A 275 19.90 -6.27 6.38
N PHE A 276 19.23 -5.23 6.85
CA PHE A 276 18.26 -4.46 6.08
C PHE A 276 18.88 -3.88 4.80
N GLU A 277 20.07 -3.29 4.91
CA GLU A 277 20.77 -2.66 3.79
C GLU A 277 21.11 -3.69 2.71
N GLN A 278 21.61 -4.87 3.09
CA GLN A 278 21.90 -5.96 2.14
C GLN A 278 20.64 -6.46 1.44
N THR A 279 19.52 -6.60 2.18
CA THR A 279 18.24 -6.99 1.59
C THR A 279 17.76 -5.94 0.58
N TYR A 280 17.79 -4.67 0.96
CA TYR A 280 17.36 -3.56 0.11
C TYR A 280 18.23 -3.43 -1.15
N ASP A 281 19.57 -3.51 -1.00
CA ASP A 281 20.51 -3.45 -2.11
C ASP A 281 20.36 -4.65 -3.06
N ALA A 282 20.07 -5.85 -2.53
CA ALA A 282 19.80 -7.03 -3.34
C ALA A 282 18.57 -6.84 -4.23
N LEU A 283 17.47 -6.31 -3.67
CA LEU A 283 16.25 -6.01 -4.43
C LEU A 283 16.52 -5.00 -5.55
N LYS A 284 17.21 -3.90 -5.25
CA LYS A 284 17.58 -2.86 -6.24
C LYS A 284 18.51 -3.41 -7.32
N SER A 285 19.53 -4.17 -6.92
CA SER A 285 20.48 -4.78 -7.84
C SER A 285 19.81 -5.78 -8.78
N ALA A 286 18.89 -6.62 -8.27
CA ALA A 286 18.14 -7.55 -9.10
C ALA A 286 17.25 -6.81 -10.11
N TYR A 287 16.49 -5.81 -9.64
CA TYR A 287 15.62 -5.01 -10.49
C TYR A 287 16.40 -4.28 -11.61
N SER A 288 17.56 -3.73 -11.30
CA SER A 288 18.42 -3.02 -12.28
C SER A 288 18.92 -3.90 -13.44
N LYS A 289 18.92 -5.23 -13.28
CA LYS A 289 19.29 -6.20 -14.32
C LYS A 289 18.12 -6.57 -15.22
N MET A 290 16.89 -6.20 -14.85
CA MET A 290 15.68 -6.52 -15.59
C MET A 290 15.32 -5.43 -16.58
N ARG A 291 14.71 -5.82 -17.69
CA ARG A 291 14.16 -4.92 -18.69
C ARG A 291 12.80 -5.41 -19.15
N PHE A 292 11.82 -4.55 -19.03
CA PHE A 292 10.46 -4.79 -19.52
C PHE A 292 10.31 -4.16 -20.90
N VAL A 293 10.20 -5.01 -21.92
CA VAL A 293 10.05 -4.55 -23.30
C VAL A 293 8.58 -4.40 -23.59
N THR A 294 8.15 -3.19 -23.91
CA THR A 294 6.77 -2.83 -24.22
C THR A 294 6.64 -2.33 -25.65
N ARG A 295 5.43 -2.32 -26.16
CA ARG A 295 5.03 -1.60 -27.39
C ARG A 295 3.89 -0.64 -27.06
N PRO A 296 3.75 0.48 -27.79
CA PRO A 296 2.60 1.36 -27.64
C PRO A 296 1.28 0.61 -27.92
N ARG A 297 0.22 1.00 -27.23
CA ARG A 297 -1.14 0.66 -27.62
C ARG A 297 -1.57 1.62 -28.74
N TRP A 298 -1.88 1.09 -29.90
CA TRP A 298 -2.48 1.87 -30.97
C TRP A 298 -4.01 1.83 -30.79
N GLU A 299 -4.62 2.96 -30.52
CA GLU A 299 -6.05 3.15 -30.66
C GLU A 299 -6.30 3.59 -32.11
N LEU A 300 -7.06 2.78 -32.87
CA LEU A 300 -7.60 3.25 -34.14
C LEU A 300 -8.72 4.23 -33.79
N GLU A 301 -8.46 5.53 -33.92
CA GLU A 301 -9.56 6.50 -33.99
C GLU A 301 -10.46 6.06 -35.15
N ASN A 302 -11.71 5.75 -34.85
CA ASN A 302 -12.72 5.60 -35.88
C ASN A 302 -12.87 6.97 -36.55
N LEU A 303 -12.12 7.19 -37.63
CA LEU A 303 -12.47 8.23 -38.58
C LEU A 303 -13.84 7.84 -39.14
N ALA A 304 -14.89 8.35 -38.53
CA ALA A 304 -16.22 8.33 -39.10
C ALA A 304 -16.12 9.03 -40.46
N VAL A 305 -16.26 8.24 -41.53
CA VAL A 305 -16.40 8.72 -42.89
C VAL A 305 -17.82 9.29 -43.07
#